data_836ed5b432a5f3d2845a0ba6dd909b22
#
_entry.id   836ed5b432a5f3d2845a0ba6dd909b22
#
_cell.length_a   1.000
_cell.length_b   1.000
_cell.length_c   1.000
_cell.angle_alpha   90.00
_cell.angle_beta   90.00
_cell.angle_gamma   90.00
#
_symmetry.space_group_name_H-M   'P 1'
#
loop_
_entity.id
_entity.type
_entity.pdbx_description
1 polymer ?
#
loop_
_entity_poly.entity_id
_entity_poly.type
_entity_poly.pdbx_seq_one_letter_code
_entity_poly.pdbx_strand_id
1 'polypeptide(L)'
;MGAAVASLFVGMTSSQAGEVDAKGSVASTLRVGVVDCGQVADCRFLDFQDLIVVGGQLDVDVVPDVPVRLDAALRLHPIQGAGTLEDTQFVNQIQFLSVDLNEAWVGIEEVLGTDIDLRVGQQRFAWGTGLGIQPTDVVNPVDLRDPTRFDQRLGTPAVSLLWAKGKANLEVVYTPLFRPARMPVEVNVVDSAAELFDVSDIGGEGVEIGDFESRTVFPDGRIGFAGVGGRFAFATRAVDVSVMAYNGYDSIPQAGGDARIIGFQTDNDRVDIGVPLLYPELFIAGGDLRAPLPGDLGFWAEGVAIFPERTTVSSSRDQLENLVRIGTLDEVPDPLPETVVQNGRVYPRTVVGIDRAFGRVLVSAQWIHGLPTERSAPDVRDYAALGAGIAISDVTRLDLSAISDFEGVLGTADLSVLHRDAATLTLGTTVITGASGSALGDLRSLTHVRGGVSVVF
;
A
#
# COMPACT_ATOMS: atom_id res chain seq x y z
N MET A 1 27.24 25.08 3.20
CA MET A 1 26.19 25.82 3.91
C MET A 1 25.66 24.89 4.98
N GLY A 2 26.02 25.16 6.25
CA GLY A 2 25.68 24.30 7.37
C GLY A 2 24.20 24.42 7.72
N ALA A 3 23.50 23.29 7.72
CA ALA A 3 22.17 23.20 8.26
C ALA A 3 22.26 23.27 9.80
N ALA A 4 21.77 24.34 10.37
CA ALA A 4 21.55 24.43 11.81
C ALA A 4 20.36 23.51 12.16
N VAL A 5 20.66 22.34 12.72
CA VAL A 5 19.65 21.48 13.34
C VAL A 5 19.24 22.15 14.65
N ALA A 6 18.07 22.75 14.68
CA ALA A 6 17.48 23.28 15.89
C ALA A 6 17.05 22.10 16.76
N SER A 7 17.80 21.83 17.82
CA SER A 7 17.40 20.90 18.89
C SER A 7 16.24 21.51 19.65
N LEU A 8 15.04 21.03 19.43
CA LEU A 8 13.90 21.35 20.29
C LEU A 8 13.97 20.44 21.54
N PHE A 9 14.70 20.89 22.55
CA PHE A 9 14.64 20.28 23.89
C PHE A 9 13.34 20.72 24.57
N VAL A 10 12.36 19.87 24.60
CA VAL A 10 11.27 19.98 25.55
C VAL A 10 11.74 19.34 26.85
N GLY A 11 12.36 20.16 27.70
CA GLY A 11 12.65 19.76 29.07
C GLY A 11 11.36 19.73 29.89
N MET A 12 10.75 18.56 30.03
CA MET A 12 9.69 18.35 31.02
C MET A 12 10.30 17.95 32.34
N THR A 13 10.07 18.79 33.35
CA THR A 13 10.41 18.49 34.72
C THR A 13 9.51 17.40 35.27
N SER A 14 10.12 16.34 35.81
CA SER A 14 9.45 15.20 36.42
C SER A 14 8.61 15.63 37.64
N SER A 15 7.30 15.56 37.49
CA SER A 15 6.38 15.47 38.61
C SER A 15 5.47 14.29 38.41
N GLN A 16 5.56 13.21 39.13
CA GLN A 16 4.63 12.06 39.32
C GLN A 16 3.63 11.73 38.17
N ALA A 17 3.91 12.13 36.96
CA ALA A 17 3.23 11.74 35.73
C ALA A 17 4.03 10.59 35.13
N GLY A 18 3.34 9.62 34.56
CA GLY A 18 3.87 8.38 34.04
C GLY A 18 5.07 8.51 33.09
N GLU A 19 5.60 7.39 32.71
CA GLU A 19 6.78 7.28 31.85
C GLU A 19 6.52 7.98 30.49
N VAL A 20 7.43 8.86 30.08
CA VAL A 20 7.39 9.57 28.81
C VAL A 20 8.55 9.07 27.96
N ASP A 21 8.27 8.39 26.86
CA ASP A 21 9.26 8.00 25.85
C ASP A 21 9.04 8.87 24.59
N ALA A 22 10.05 9.65 24.22
CA ALA A 22 9.99 10.51 23.06
C ALA A 22 11.17 10.21 22.12
N LYS A 23 10.86 9.95 20.85
CA LYS A 23 11.85 9.68 19.80
C LYS A 23 11.63 10.63 18.64
N GLY A 24 12.72 11.15 18.09
CA GLY A 24 12.69 11.96 16.89
C GLY A 24 13.54 11.35 15.78
N SER A 25 13.22 11.65 14.54
CA SER A 25 14.02 11.26 13.40
C SER A 25 14.01 12.32 12.30
N VAL A 26 15.13 12.43 11.60
CA VAL A 26 15.22 13.22 10.37
C VAL A 26 15.85 12.34 9.29
N ALA A 27 15.19 12.24 8.14
CA ALA A 27 15.69 11.47 7.01
C ALA A 27 15.61 12.28 5.70
N SER A 28 16.49 11.95 4.78
CA SER A 28 16.46 12.47 3.41
C SER A 28 16.87 11.35 2.45
N THR A 29 16.15 11.20 1.34
CA THR A 29 16.43 10.19 0.32
C THR A 29 16.37 10.79 -1.06
N LEU A 30 17.46 10.62 -1.81
CA LEU A 30 17.60 10.98 -3.22
C LEU A 30 17.55 9.71 -4.06
N ARG A 31 16.78 9.73 -5.14
CA ARG A 31 16.72 8.69 -6.17
C ARG A 31 17.21 9.25 -7.50
N VAL A 32 17.91 8.42 -8.26
CA VAL A 32 18.38 8.74 -9.61
C VAL A 32 17.97 7.58 -10.51
N GLY A 33 17.09 7.84 -11.46
CA GLY A 33 16.72 6.87 -12.50
C GLY A 33 17.90 6.54 -13.39
N VAL A 34 18.08 5.29 -13.77
CA VAL A 34 19.19 4.79 -14.57
C VAL A 34 18.76 4.17 -15.90
N VAL A 35 17.47 4.18 -16.21
CA VAL A 35 16.95 3.60 -17.47
C VAL A 35 16.86 4.69 -18.52
N ASP A 36 17.25 4.33 -19.77
CA ASP A 36 17.08 5.20 -20.94
C ASP A 36 15.59 5.37 -21.25
N CYS A 37 15.13 6.58 -21.13
CA CYS A 37 13.75 6.98 -21.24
C CYS A 37 13.33 7.37 -22.66
N GLY A 38 14.03 6.93 -23.67
CA GLY A 38 13.95 7.42 -25.05
C GLY A 38 12.56 7.39 -25.74
N GLN A 39 11.54 6.84 -25.12
CA GLN A 39 10.15 6.82 -25.65
C GLN A 39 9.04 6.98 -24.59
N VAL A 40 9.37 7.19 -23.32
CA VAL A 40 8.38 7.38 -22.27
C VAL A 40 8.36 8.84 -21.87
N ALA A 41 7.23 9.52 -22.10
CA ALA A 41 7.07 10.96 -21.87
C ALA A 41 7.29 11.39 -20.40
N ASP A 42 7.18 10.45 -19.44
CA ASP A 42 7.22 10.70 -18.00
C ASP A 42 8.46 10.14 -17.29
N CYS A 43 9.50 9.79 -18.02
CA CYS A 43 10.70 9.27 -17.41
C CYS A 43 11.49 10.37 -16.70
N ARG A 44 11.47 10.35 -15.38
CA ARG A 44 12.19 11.33 -14.55
C ARG A 44 13.57 10.80 -14.20
N PHE A 45 14.59 11.46 -14.73
CA PHE A 45 15.99 11.12 -14.46
C PHE A 45 16.39 11.38 -13.00
N LEU A 46 15.73 12.29 -12.32
CA LEU A 46 16.06 12.66 -10.94
C LEU A 46 14.76 12.86 -10.15
N ASP A 47 14.50 11.96 -9.22
CA ASP A 47 13.35 12.05 -8.34
C ASP A 47 13.81 12.14 -6.87
N PHE A 48 13.34 13.20 -6.19
CA PHE A 48 13.44 13.30 -4.75
C PHE A 48 12.14 12.80 -4.14
N GLN A 49 12.04 11.53 -3.84
CA GLN A 49 10.84 10.98 -3.23
C GLN A 49 10.53 11.66 -1.89
N ASP A 50 11.56 11.90 -1.08
CA ASP A 50 11.48 12.59 0.19
C ASP A 50 12.70 13.50 0.36
N LEU A 51 12.56 14.79 0.08
CA LEU A 51 13.65 15.74 0.26
C LEU A 51 14.06 15.80 1.73
N ILE A 52 13.10 15.97 2.63
CA ILE A 52 13.29 15.89 4.08
C ILE A 52 12.05 15.27 4.71
N VAL A 53 12.24 14.29 5.57
CA VAL A 53 11.21 13.73 6.45
C VAL A 53 11.64 13.97 7.89
N VAL A 54 10.82 14.67 8.66
CA VAL A 54 11.01 14.85 10.11
C VAL A 54 9.91 14.04 10.79
N GLY A 55 10.29 12.94 11.42
CA GLY A 55 9.39 12.07 12.17
C GLY A 55 9.52 12.31 13.67
N GLY A 56 8.44 12.10 14.40
CA GLY A 56 8.43 12.12 15.86
C GLY A 56 7.43 11.10 16.40
N GLN A 57 7.85 10.35 17.40
CA GLN A 57 7.02 9.44 18.17
C GLN A 57 7.04 9.89 19.62
N LEU A 58 5.88 9.96 20.24
CA LEU A 58 5.68 10.28 21.64
C LEU A 58 4.76 9.22 22.25
N ASP A 59 5.25 8.51 23.24
CA ASP A 59 4.50 7.59 24.07
C ASP A 59 4.45 8.16 25.50
N VAL A 60 3.25 8.31 26.05
CA VAL A 60 3.01 8.90 27.37
C VAL A 60 1.96 8.11 28.11
N ASP A 61 2.26 7.71 29.34
CA ASP A 61 1.25 7.25 30.29
C ASP A 61 0.71 8.45 31.04
N VAL A 62 -0.46 8.95 30.65
CA VAL A 62 -1.07 10.16 31.23
C VAL A 62 -1.43 9.95 32.70
N VAL A 63 -1.96 8.77 32.98
CA VAL A 63 -2.17 8.20 34.32
C VAL A 63 -1.92 6.69 34.21
N PRO A 64 -1.72 5.98 35.34
CA PRO A 64 -1.61 4.52 35.28
C PRO A 64 -2.71 3.90 34.43
N ASP A 65 -2.36 2.95 33.58
CA ASP A 65 -3.26 2.20 32.68
C ASP A 65 -3.92 3.03 31.55
N VAL A 66 -3.44 4.27 31.29
CA VAL A 66 -3.94 5.11 30.17
C VAL A 66 -2.78 5.56 29.28
N PRO A 67 -2.28 4.68 28.40
CA PRO A 67 -1.26 5.04 27.42
C PRO A 67 -1.82 5.92 26.29
N VAL A 68 -1.02 6.88 25.87
CA VAL A 68 -1.27 7.74 24.70
C VAL A 68 -0.08 7.63 23.75
N ARG A 69 -0.34 7.36 22.48
CA ARG A 69 0.69 7.36 21.43
C ARG A 69 0.40 8.40 20.38
N LEU A 70 1.45 9.12 19.98
CA LEU A 70 1.46 9.98 18.80
C LEU A 70 2.69 9.66 17.96
N ASP A 71 2.50 9.24 16.73
CA ASP A 71 3.55 9.04 15.71
C ASP A 71 3.15 9.80 14.46
N ALA A 72 3.92 10.82 14.13
CA ALA A 72 3.66 11.67 12.97
C ALA A 72 4.97 12.01 12.25
N ALA A 73 4.88 12.21 10.95
CA ALA A 73 5.98 12.67 10.12
C ALA A 73 5.57 13.89 9.30
N LEU A 74 6.42 14.89 9.30
CA LEU A 74 6.36 16.03 8.40
C LEU A 74 7.24 15.72 7.19
N ARG A 75 6.68 15.74 5.98
CA ARG A 75 7.41 15.50 4.74
C ARG A 75 7.47 16.75 3.90
N LEU A 76 8.67 17.12 3.53
CA LEU A 76 8.92 18.13 2.50
C LEU A 76 9.13 17.37 1.18
N HIS A 77 8.21 17.58 0.24
CA HIS A 77 8.33 17.05 -1.10
C HIS A 77 9.09 18.06 -1.98
N PRO A 78 9.92 17.62 -2.92
CA PRO A 78 10.42 18.52 -3.93
C PRO A 78 9.25 19.10 -4.71
N ILE A 79 9.37 20.34 -5.13
CA ILE A 79 8.43 20.92 -6.10
C ILE A 79 8.68 20.19 -7.41
N GLN A 80 7.89 19.17 -7.65
CA GLN A 80 7.79 18.57 -8.97
C GLN A 80 6.95 19.56 -9.77
N GLY A 81 7.55 20.20 -10.75
CA GLY A 81 6.81 21.10 -11.61
C GLY A 81 5.69 20.31 -12.29
N ALA A 82 4.44 20.69 -12.03
CA ALA A 82 3.33 20.22 -12.82
C ALA A 82 3.63 20.59 -14.27
N GLY A 83 3.89 19.61 -15.14
CA GLY A 83 4.20 19.83 -16.55
C GLY A 83 2.93 20.20 -17.33
N THR A 84 1.77 19.74 -16.85
CA THR A 84 0.46 19.91 -17.47
C THR A 84 -0.61 20.24 -16.42
N LEU A 85 -1.77 20.75 -16.86
CA LEU A 85 -2.94 20.95 -16.00
C LEU A 85 -3.47 19.63 -15.40
N GLU A 86 -3.25 18.51 -16.07
CA GLU A 86 -3.62 17.18 -15.62
C GLU A 86 -2.79 16.74 -14.41
N ASP A 87 -1.52 17.10 -14.38
CA ASP A 87 -0.64 16.88 -13.22
C ASP A 87 -1.17 17.57 -11.95
N THR A 88 -1.99 18.60 -12.09
CA THR A 88 -2.59 19.33 -10.95
C THR A 88 -3.75 18.58 -10.31
N GLN A 89 -4.29 17.53 -10.93
CA GLN A 89 -5.36 16.71 -10.34
C GLN A 89 -4.82 15.79 -9.23
N PHE A 90 -3.52 15.52 -9.22
CA PHE A 90 -2.88 14.72 -8.18
C PHE A 90 -2.41 15.63 -7.05
N VAL A 91 -3.17 15.69 -5.97
CA VAL A 91 -2.93 16.55 -4.78
C VAL A 91 -1.49 16.42 -4.26
N ASN A 92 -0.86 15.26 -4.41
CA ASN A 92 0.52 15.00 -3.96
C ASN A 92 1.59 15.72 -4.79
N GLN A 93 1.28 16.16 -6.01
CA GLN A 93 2.23 16.87 -6.88
C GLN A 93 2.31 18.36 -6.57
N ILE A 94 1.27 18.91 -5.95
CA ILE A 94 1.18 20.35 -5.63
C ILE A 94 1.61 20.62 -4.18
N GLN A 95 1.55 19.62 -3.31
CA GLN A 95 1.86 19.81 -1.90
C GLN A 95 3.37 19.75 -1.65
N PHE A 96 3.99 20.92 -1.48
CA PHE A 96 5.36 21.04 -0.99
C PHE A 96 5.55 20.43 0.42
N LEU A 97 4.50 20.45 1.22
CA LEU A 97 4.51 20.01 2.60
C LEU A 97 3.33 19.07 2.86
N SER A 98 3.59 17.89 3.38
CA SER A 98 2.55 16.99 3.89
C SER A 98 2.82 16.55 5.32
N VAL A 99 1.74 16.32 6.07
CA VAL A 99 1.80 15.73 7.40
C VAL A 99 1.24 14.32 7.31
N ASP A 100 2.08 13.33 7.58
CA ASP A 100 1.67 11.94 7.71
C ASP A 100 1.44 11.63 9.18
N LEU A 101 0.20 11.38 9.54
CA LEU A 101 -0.14 10.83 10.84
C LEU A 101 -0.14 9.30 10.71
N ASN A 102 0.86 8.64 11.30
CA ASN A 102 0.98 7.19 11.30
C ASN A 102 0.10 6.60 12.40
N GLU A 103 0.27 7.04 13.63
CA GLU A 103 -0.53 6.63 14.77
C GLU A 103 -0.87 7.85 15.64
N ALA A 104 -2.09 7.89 16.16
CA ALA A 104 -2.53 8.85 17.17
C ALA A 104 -3.72 8.23 17.91
N TRP A 105 -3.47 7.61 19.04
CA TRP A 105 -4.49 6.92 19.80
C TRP A 105 -4.32 7.08 21.31
N VAL A 106 -5.43 6.90 22.01
CA VAL A 106 -5.51 6.80 23.48
C VAL A 106 -5.97 5.40 23.82
N GLY A 107 -5.33 4.78 24.80
CA GLY A 107 -5.68 3.47 25.31
C GLY A 107 -6.23 3.52 26.74
N ILE A 108 -6.88 2.45 27.15
CA ILE A 108 -7.19 2.10 28.54
C ILE A 108 -6.81 0.63 28.67
N GLU A 109 -5.82 0.35 29.49
CA GLU A 109 -5.40 -1.01 29.82
C GLU A 109 -6.29 -1.60 30.91
N GLU A 110 -6.44 -2.92 30.91
CA GLU A 110 -7.22 -3.65 31.91
C GLU A 110 -8.61 -3.04 32.19
N VAL A 111 -9.38 -2.74 31.14
CA VAL A 111 -10.71 -2.10 31.24
C VAL A 111 -11.54 -2.75 32.34
N LEU A 112 -11.94 -1.98 33.34
CA LEU A 112 -12.71 -2.43 34.51
C LEU A 112 -12.05 -3.60 35.29
N GLY A 113 -10.74 -3.72 35.26
CA GLY A 113 -9.99 -4.78 35.93
C GLY A 113 -10.10 -6.15 35.23
N THR A 114 -10.31 -6.14 33.92
CA THR A 114 -10.36 -7.34 33.06
C THR A 114 -9.06 -7.50 32.28
N ASP A 115 -8.86 -8.64 31.64
CA ASP A 115 -7.74 -8.89 30.71
C ASP A 115 -7.99 -8.22 29.31
N ILE A 116 -8.66 -7.06 29.24
CA ILE A 116 -9.07 -6.39 28.00
C ILE A 116 -8.52 -4.97 27.96
N ASP A 117 -7.79 -4.65 26.89
CA ASP A 117 -7.37 -3.30 26.58
C ASP A 117 -8.25 -2.69 25.48
N LEU A 118 -8.56 -1.42 25.62
CA LEU A 118 -9.29 -0.62 24.63
C LEU A 118 -8.35 0.44 24.06
N ARG A 119 -8.36 0.61 22.73
CA ARG A 119 -7.68 1.73 22.04
C ARG A 119 -8.62 2.43 21.08
N VAL A 120 -8.53 3.75 21.04
CA VAL A 120 -9.35 4.61 20.18
C VAL A 120 -8.46 5.63 19.49
N GLY A 121 -8.55 5.73 18.19
CA GLY A 121 -7.79 6.68 17.39
C GLY A 121 -7.19 6.04 16.14
N GLN A 122 -6.21 6.71 15.56
CA GLN A 122 -5.50 6.20 14.39
C GLN A 122 -4.44 5.19 14.83
N GLN A 123 -4.55 3.94 14.36
CA GLN A 123 -3.73 2.81 14.79
C GLN A 123 -3.15 2.06 13.59
N ARG A 124 -2.01 1.41 13.79
CA ARG A 124 -1.45 0.40 12.87
C ARG A 124 -1.64 -0.98 13.46
N PHE A 125 -2.26 -1.86 12.69
CA PHE A 125 -2.46 -3.26 13.02
C PHE A 125 -1.40 -4.09 12.27
N ALA A 126 -0.67 -4.94 12.97
CA ALA A 126 0.33 -5.81 12.38
C ALA A 126 -0.21 -7.24 12.37
N TRP A 127 -1.12 -7.53 11.42
CA TRP A 127 -1.61 -8.88 11.21
C TRP A 127 -0.74 -9.57 10.16
N GLY A 128 -0.23 -10.75 10.50
CA GLY A 128 0.61 -11.53 9.61
C GLY A 128 2.04 -11.74 10.09
N THR A 129 2.72 -12.66 9.46
CA THR A 129 4.07 -13.14 9.80
C THR A 129 5.04 -13.14 8.61
N GLY A 130 4.55 -12.89 7.38
CA GLY A 130 5.34 -12.88 6.16
C GLY A 130 6.37 -11.75 6.09
N LEU A 131 7.37 -11.92 5.27
CA LEU A 131 8.40 -10.91 5.04
C LEU A 131 8.04 -10.06 3.82
N GLY A 132 7.73 -8.79 4.05
CA GLY A 132 7.43 -7.82 3.00
C GLY A 132 6.01 -7.89 2.44
N ILE A 133 5.47 -9.08 2.17
CA ILE A 133 4.10 -9.30 1.72
C ILE A 133 3.35 -10.10 2.77
N GLN A 134 2.25 -9.54 3.26
CA GLN A 134 1.43 -10.08 4.34
C GLN A 134 -0.03 -10.10 3.92
N PRO A 135 -0.54 -11.24 3.39
CA PRO A 135 -1.93 -11.37 2.97
C PRO A 135 -2.96 -11.13 4.06
N THR A 136 -2.60 -11.41 5.33
CA THR A 136 -3.48 -11.23 6.50
C THR A 136 -3.51 -9.79 7.04
N ASP A 137 -2.59 -8.90 6.61
CA ASP A 137 -2.62 -7.47 6.98
C ASP A 137 -3.62 -6.70 6.12
N VAL A 138 -4.88 -6.80 6.49
CA VAL A 138 -6.04 -6.32 5.70
C VAL A 138 -6.73 -5.09 6.28
N VAL A 139 -6.49 -4.76 7.55
CA VAL A 139 -7.13 -3.62 8.22
C VAL A 139 -6.52 -2.29 7.77
N ASN A 140 -5.22 -2.30 7.54
CA ASN A 140 -4.48 -1.09 7.16
C ASN A 140 -4.44 -0.92 5.63
N PRO A 141 -4.81 0.26 5.12
CA PRO A 141 -4.62 0.56 3.70
C PRO A 141 -3.15 0.51 3.31
N VAL A 142 -2.88 0.00 2.12
CA VAL A 142 -1.52 -0.03 1.58
C VAL A 142 -1.03 1.38 1.22
N ASP A 143 0.27 1.61 1.41
CA ASP A 143 0.95 2.81 0.93
C ASP A 143 1.83 2.43 -0.27
N LEU A 144 1.33 2.67 -1.48
CA LEU A 144 1.99 2.34 -2.74
C LEU A 144 2.71 3.55 -3.36
N ARG A 145 3.02 4.60 -2.60
CA ARG A 145 3.88 5.69 -3.11
C ARG A 145 5.22 5.18 -3.64
N ASP A 146 5.72 4.12 -3.02
CA ASP A 146 6.80 3.31 -3.56
C ASP A 146 6.24 1.95 -4.00
N PRO A 147 5.95 1.74 -5.29
CA PRO A 147 5.34 0.51 -5.78
C PRO A 147 6.28 -0.71 -5.71
N THR A 148 7.55 -0.50 -5.35
CA THR A 148 8.50 -1.58 -5.09
C THR A 148 8.46 -2.08 -3.64
N ARG A 149 7.66 -1.44 -2.77
CA ARG A 149 7.56 -1.74 -1.34
C ARG A 149 6.12 -2.07 -0.93
N PHE A 150 5.82 -3.35 -0.86
CA PHE A 150 4.50 -3.86 -0.49
C PHE A 150 4.27 -3.95 1.03
N ASP A 151 5.29 -3.70 1.84
CA ASP A 151 5.26 -3.75 3.31
C ASP A 151 4.72 -2.47 3.95
N GLN A 152 4.56 -1.39 3.19
CA GLN A 152 4.13 -0.12 3.72
C GLN A 152 2.62 -0.06 3.92
N ARG A 153 2.20 0.39 5.10
CA ARG A 153 0.79 0.53 5.50
C ARG A 153 0.54 1.88 6.13
N LEU A 154 -0.68 2.36 5.93
CA LEU A 154 -1.17 3.59 6.56
C LEU A 154 -1.89 3.25 7.85
N GLY A 155 -1.76 4.09 8.88
CA GLY A 155 -2.59 3.95 10.07
C GLY A 155 -4.07 4.15 9.75
N THR A 156 -4.95 3.45 10.46
CA THR A 156 -6.40 3.46 10.24
C THR A 156 -7.11 4.03 11.47
N PRO A 157 -8.04 4.98 11.33
CA PRO A 157 -8.92 5.39 12.43
C PRO A 157 -9.76 4.20 12.88
N ALA A 158 -9.61 3.79 14.14
CA ALA A 158 -10.23 2.57 14.64
C ALA A 158 -10.53 2.65 16.13
N VAL A 159 -11.45 1.79 16.55
CA VAL A 159 -11.64 1.34 17.92
C VAL A 159 -11.22 -0.11 17.97
N SER A 160 -10.26 -0.45 18.82
CA SER A 160 -9.79 -1.83 18.98
C SER A 160 -9.92 -2.31 20.41
N LEU A 161 -10.27 -3.57 20.57
CA LEU A 161 -10.30 -4.30 21.83
C LEU A 161 -9.29 -5.45 21.73
N LEU A 162 -8.35 -5.51 22.64
CA LEU A 162 -7.39 -6.59 22.76
C LEU A 162 -7.60 -7.33 24.07
N TRP A 163 -8.02 -8.58 23.97
CA TRP A 163 -8.02 -9.51 25.09
C TRP A 163 -6.81 -10.42 25.01
N ALA A 164 -6.04 -10.51 26.09
CA ALA A 164 -4.86 -11.34 26.14
C ALA A 164 -4.84 -12.18 27.43
N LYS A 165 -4.77 -13.50 27.29
CA LYS A 165 -4.72 -14.41 28.44
C LYS A 165 -3.80 -15.60 28.19
N GLY A 166 -2.69 -15.63 28.90
CA GLY A 166 -1.71 -16.71 28.83
C GLY A 166 -1.06 -16.81 27.46
N LYS A 167 -1.49 -17.78 26.62
CA LYS A 167 -0.95 -18.02 25.27
C LYS A 167 -1.90 -17.58 24.16
N ALA A 168 -3.07 -17.10 24.52
CA ALA A 168 -4.12 -16.71 23.59
C ALA A 168 -4.32 -15.20 23.63
N ASN A 169 -4.56 -14.60 22.46
CA ASN A 169 -5.07 -13.24 22.34
C ASN A 169 -6.18 -13.18 21.29
N LEU A 170 -7.11 -12.25 21.51
CA LEU A 170 -8.17 -11.92 20.57
C LEU A 170 -8.16 -10.40 20.39
N GLU A 171 -7.95 -9.98 19.17
CA GLU A 171 -8.08 -8.57 18.77
C GLU A 171 -9.35 -8.39 17.94
N VAL A 172 -10.17 -7.41 18.32
CA VAL A 172 -11.35 -7.01 17.56
C VAL A 172 -11.20 -5.56 17.17
N VAL A 173 -11.38 -5.26 15.90
CA VAL A 173 -11.16 -3.93 15.32
C VAL A 173 -12.44 -3.47 14.64
N TYR A 174 -12.84 -2.25 14.91
CA TYR A 174 -13.91 -1.53 14.22
C TYR A 174 -13.35 -0.25 13.64
N THR A 175 -13.52 -0.06 12.34
CA THR A 175 -13.06 1.13 11.60
C THR A 175 -14.27 2.01 11.25
N PRO A 176 -14.49 3.13 11.98
CA PRO A 176 -15.62 4.02 11.73
C PRO A 176 -15.46 4.87 10.48
N LEU A 177 -14.22 5.08 10.01
CA LEU A 177 -13.91 5.94 8.88
C LEU A 177 -13.13 5.18 7.82
N PHE A 178 -13.58 5.27 6.56
CA PHE A 178 -12.87 4.72 5.43
C PHE A 178 -11.63 5.57 5.12
N ARG A 179 -10.50 4.88 4.92
CA ARG A 179 -9.25 5.47 4.45
C ARG A 179 -8.80 4.74 3.18
N PRO A 180 -8.64 5.44 2.04
CA PRO A 180 -8.12 4.84 0.82
C PRO A 180 -6.62 4.56 0.92
N ALA A 181 -6.15 3.63 0.10
CA ALA A 181 -4.73 3.43 -0.18
C ALA A 181 -4.12 4.70 -0.78
N ARG A 182 -2.82 4.89 -0.60
CA ARG A 182 -2.07 5.87 -1.37
C ARG A 182 -1.53 5.21 -2.62
N MET A 183 -1.93 5.71 -3.77
CA MET A 183 -1.48 5.22 -5.06
C MET A 183 -0.19 5.95 -5.47
N PRO A 184 0.70 5.32 -6.23
CA PRO A 184 1.86 5.98 -6.81
C PRO A 184 1.38 7.01 -7.85
N VAL A 185 2.11 8.11 -7.94
CA VAL A 185 1.83 9.17 -8.93
C VAL A 185 2.04 8.68 -10.37
N GLU A 186 2.90 7.70 -10.54
CA GLU A 186 3.39 7.21 -11.83
C GLU A 186 2.58 6.03 -12.40
N VAL A 187 1.77 5.38 -11.59
CA VAL A 187 0.89 4.29 -12.07
C VAL A 187 -0.46 4.92 -12.42
N ASN A 188 -0.67 5.09 -13.70
CA ASN A 188 -1.93 5.57 -14.23
C ASN A 188 -2.97 4.45 -14.10
N VAL A 189 -3.74 4.44 -13.01
CA VAL A 189 -4.89 3.51 -12.83
C VAL A 189 -5.87 3.66 -14.00
N VAL A 190 -5.81 4.80 -14.67
CA VAL A 190 -6.61 5.17 -15.84
C VAL A 190 -6.21 4.36 -17.07
N ASP A 191 -4.90 4.16 -17.31
CA ASP A 191 -4.45 3.37 -18.46
C ASP A 191 -4.88 1.91 -18.34
N SER A 192 -4.81 1.34 -17.13
CA SER A 192 -5.33 0.00 -16.87
C SER A 192 -6.85 -0.09 -17.05
N ALA A 193 -7.59 0.99 -16.80
CA ALA A 193 -9.02 1.04 -17.04
C ALA A 193 -9.33 1.25 -18.52
N ALA A 194 -8.49 1.96 -19.27
CA ALA A 194 -8.66 2.13 -20.71
C ALA A 194 -8.51 0.79 -21.49
N GLU A 195 -7.60 -0.08 -21.03
CA GLU A 195 -7.44 -1.43 -21.59
C GLU A 195 -8.66 -2.35 -21.37
N LEU A 196 -9.52 -2.02 -20.39
CA LEU A 196 -10.76 -2.76 -20.13
C LEU A 196 -11.90 -2.42 -21.12
N PHE A 197 -11.76 -1.31 -21.86
CA PHE A 197 -12.77 -0.89 -22.83
C PHE A 197 -12.37 -1.27 -24.24
N ASP A 198 -13.00 -2.30 -24.77
CA ASP A 198 -13.02 -2.49 -26.23
C ASP A 198 -14.08 -1.56 -26.83
N VAL A 199 -13.62 -0.45 -27.41
CA VAL A 199 -14.50 0.59 -27.99
C VAL A 199 -15.25 0.09 -29.21
N SER A 200 -14.78 -0.99 -29.84
CA SER A 200 -15.51 -1.61 -30.95
C SER A 200 -16.93 -2.04 -30.55
N ASP A 201 -17.13 -2.35 -29.26
CA ASP A 201 -18.44 -2.71 -28.70
C ASP A 201 -19.36 -1.50 -28.47
N ILE A 202 -18.81 -0.28 -28.39
CA ILE A 202 -19.57 0.96 -28.05
C ILE A 202 -19.77 1.86 -29.27
N GLY A 203 -18.85 1.90 -30.22
CA GLY A 203 -18.76 2.97 -31.21
C GLY A 203 -18.89 2.55 -32.67
N GLY A 204 -19.06 1.30 -33.00
CA GLY A 204 -18.99 0.85 -34.40
C GLY A 204 -17.59 0.99 -35.01
N GLU A 205 -17.40 0.54 -36.25
CA GLU A 205 -16.13 0.66 -36.96
C GLU A 205 -15.77 2.14 -37.17
N GLY A 206 -14.70 2.63 -36.49
CA GLY A 206 -14.11 3.93 -36.77
C GLY A 206 -14.04 4.94 -35.61
N VAL A 207 -14.58 4.64 -34.43
CA VAL A 207 -14.46 5.53 -33.25
C VAL A 207 -13.27 5.11 -32.39
N GLU A 208 -12.34 6.04 -32.14
CA GLU A 208 -11.21 5.83 -31.24
C GLU A 208 -11.49 6.45 -29.87
N ILE A 209 -10.92 5.88 -28.79
CA ILE A 209 -10.91 6.55 -27.49
C ILE A 209 -9.95 7.73 -27.56
N GLY A 210 -10.43 8.89 -27.15
CA GLY A 210 -9.65 10.10 -26.95
C GLY A 210 -9.04 10.15 -25.56
N ASP A 211 -9.42 11.16 -24.79
CA ASP A 211 -8.95 11.31 -23.42
C ASP A 211 -9.77 10.45 -22.46
N PHE A 212 -9.08 9.96 -21.44
CA PHE A 212 -9.68 9.14 -20.40
C PHE A 212 -9.65 9.91 -19.08
N GLU A 213 -10.81 10.14 -18.47
CA GLU A 213 -10.92 10.78 -17.17
C GLU A 213 -11.44 9.79 -16.12
N SER A 214 -10.81 9.74 -14.96
CA SER A 214 -11.30 8.93 -13.84
C SER A 214 -11.81 9.82 -12.71
N ARG A 215 -12.94 9.43 -12.13
CA ARG A 215 -13.50 10.08 -10.95
C ARG A 215 -13.64 9.09 -9.82
N THR A 216 -12.97 9.36 -8.71
CA THR A 216 -13.11 8.55 -7.50
C THR A 216 -14.46 8.78 -6.83
N VAL A 217 -15.18 7.70 -6.57
CA VAL A 217 -16.46 7.67 -5.84
C VAL A 217 -16.25 6.93 -4.52
N PHE A 218 -16.33 7.66 -3.43
CA PHE A 218 -16.18 7.07 -2.10
C PHE A 218 -17.44 6.27 -1.71
N PRO A 219 -17.28 5.18 -0.93
CA PRO A 219 -18.41 4.36 -0.49
C PRO A 219 -19.36 5.16 0.43
N ASP A 220 -20.64 4.85 0.37
CA ASP A 220 -21.66 5.49 1.21
C ASP A 220 -21.40 5.25 2.70
N GLY A 221 -20.91 4.06 3.07
CA GLY A 221 -20.52 3.68 4.42
C GLY A 221 -19.19 4.25 4.92
N ARG A 222 -18.55 5.18 4.18
CA ARG A 222 -17.23 5.74 4.54
C ARG A 222 -17.18 6.44 5.89
N ILE A 223 -18.34 6.86 6.40
CA ILE A 223 -18.51 7.46 7.73
C ILE A 223 -19.51 6.64 8.52
N GLY A 224 -19.10 6.20 9.70
CA GLY A 224 -19.91 5.39 10.60
C GLY A 224 -19.57 3.91 10.55
N PHE A 225 -19.40 3.30 9.38
CA PHE A 225 -19.04 1.90 9.25
C PHE A 225 -18.21 1.65 7.98
N ALA A 226 -16.90 1.71 8.12
CA ALA A 226 -15.99 1.40 7.01
C ALA A 226 -15.47 -0.05 7.07
N GLY A 227 -15.48 -0.68 8.25
CA GLY A 227 -15.12 -2.08 8.38
C GLY A 227 -15.11 -2.60 9.81
N VAL A 228 -15.10 -3.92 9.94
CA VAL A 228 -14.96 -4.64 11.19
C VAL A 228 -14.15 -5.91 10.95
N GLY A 229 -13.28 -6.25 11.89
CA GLY A 229 -12.49 -7.48 11.82
C GLY A 229 -12.13 -8.03 13.18
N GLY A 230 -11.63 -9.25 13.18
CA GLY A 230 -11.11 -9.90 14.37
C GLY A 230 -10.00 -10.88 14.03
N ARG A 231 -9.04 -10.99 14.93
CA ARG A 231 -7.93 -11.94 14.87
C ARG A 231 -7.78 -12.64 16.20
N PHE A 232 -7.85 -13.97 16.17
CA PHE A 232 -7.51 -14.80 17.31
C PHE A 232 -6.15 -15.43 17.08
N ALA A 233 -5.20 -15.27 18.00
CA ALA A 233 -3.90 -15.87 17.93
C ALA A 233 -3.59 -16.71 19.16
N PHE A 234 -2.82 -17.79 18.92
CA PHE A 234 -2.39 -18.71 19.95
C PHE A 234 -0.91 -19.04 19.77
N ALA A 235 -0.09 -18.70 20.75
CA ALA A 235 1.36 -18.86 20.72
C ALA A 235 1.81 -19.99 21.64
N THR A 236 2.67 -20.87 21.12
CA THR A 236 3.31 -21.94 21.88
C THR A 236 4.82 -21.90 21.67
N ARG A 237 5.55 -22.81 22.34
CA ARG A 237 7.00 -22.98 22.08
C ARG A 237 7.30 -23.60 20.72
N ALA A 238 6.34 -24.31 20.13
CA ALA A 238 6.52 -25.08 18.91
C ALA A 238 5.90 -24.39 17.69
N VAL A 239 4.84 -23.61 17.91
CA VAL A 239 4.09 -22.97 16.81
C VAL A 239 3.31 -21.77 17.33
N ASP A 240 3.29 -20.73 16.55
CA ASP A 240 2.37 -19.60 16.67
C ASP A 240 1.40 -19.68 15.50
N VAL A 241 0.11 -19.58 15.79
CA VAL A 241 -0.95 -19.69 14.81
C VAL A 241 -1.99 -18.61 15.05
N SER A 242 -2.54 -18.03 13.98
CA SER A 242 -3.68 -17.15 14.07
C SER A 242 -4.72 -17.45 13.01
N VAL A 243 -5.96 -17.06 13.31
CA VAL A 243 -7.07 -16.99 12.37
C VAL A 243 -7.69 -15.61 12.42
N MET A 244 -8.16 -15.13 11.27
CA MET A 244 -8.72 -13.79 11.17
C MET A 244 -9.89 -13.74 10.19
N ALA A 245 -10.76 -12.74 10.39
CA ALA A 245 -11.76 -12.34 9.42
C ALA A 245 -11.91 -10.82 9.43
N TYR A 246 -12.21 -10.25 8.28
CA TYR A 246 -12.44 -8.83 8.09
C TYR A 246 -13.55 -8.61 7.06
N ASN A 247 -14.46 -7.68 7.35
CA ASN A 247 -15.46 -7.20 6.40
C ASN A 247 -15.34 -5.67 6.30
N GLY A 248 -15.25 -5.14 5.09
CA GLY A 248 -15.11 -3.71 4.87
C GLY A 248 -14.97 -3.38 3.40
N TYR A 249 -14.42 -2.21 3.10
CA TYR A 249 -14.18 -1.78 1.72
C TYR A 249 -12.73 -2.05 1.32
N ASP A 250 -12.53 -2.40 0.03
CA ASP A 250 -11.19 -2.43 -0.53
C ASP A 250 -10.56 -1.03 -0.50
N SER A 251 -9.34 -0.93 -0.01
CA SER A 251 -8.65 0.36 0.08
C SER A 251 -8.13 0.86 -1.28
N ILE A 252 -7.95 -0.04 -2.25
CA ILE A 252 -7.52 0.29 -3.62
C ILE A 252 -8.77 0.41 -4.51
N PRO A 253 -8.93 1.52 -5.23
CA PRO A 253 -10.08 1.73 -6.09
C PRO A 253 -10.02 0.81 -7.32
N GLN A 254 -11.19 0.47 -7.85
CA GLN A 254 -11.38 -0.30 -9.08
C GLN A 254 -12.36 0.44 -9.99
N ALA A 255 -12.20 0.29 -11.30
CA ALA A 255 -13.19 0.78 -12.24
C ALA A 255 -14.55 0.13 -11.96
N GLY A 256 -15.63 0.90 -12.03
CA GLY A 256 -16.97 0.36 -11.80
C GLY A 256 -18.06 1.43 -11.89
N GLY A 257 -19.29 0.99 -12.16
CA GLY A 257 -20.43 1.88 -12.32
C GLY A 257 -20.63 2.37 -13.76
N ASP A 258 -21.35 3.47 -13.94
CA ASP A 258 -21.69 3.97 -15.27
C ASP A 258 -20.55 4.82 -15.85
N ALA A 259 -19.92 4.32 -16.91
CA ALA A 259 -19.02 5.08 -17.73
C ALA A 259 -19.78 6.23 -18.41
N ARG A 260 -19.14 7.38 -18.56
CA ARG A 260 -19.74 8.58 -19.16
C ARG A 260 -18.90 9.06 -20.32
N ILE A 261 -19.56 9.42 -21.39
CA ILE A 261 -18.96 10.20 -22.46
C ILE A 261 -18.86 11.63 -21.98
N ILE A 262 -17.64 12.15 -21.85
CA ILE A 262 -17.36 13.50 -21.34
C ILE A 262 -17.01 14.48 -22.44
N GLY A 263 -16.58 13.98 -23.62
CA GLY A 263 -16.25 14.79 -24.77
C GLY A 263 -16.39 14.00 -26.07
N PHE A 264 -16.48 14.73 -27.19
CA PHE A 264 -16.40 14.19 -28.53
C PHE A 264 -15.51 15.09 -29.39
N GLN A 265 -14.43 14.52 -29.90
CA GLN A 265 -13.47 15.24 -30.73
C GLN A 265 -13.81 15.00 -32.21
N THR A 266 -14.59 15.91 -32.80
CA THR A 266 -15.11 15.79 -34.19
C THR A 266 -14.02 15.78 -35.27
N ASP A 267 -12.81 16.23 -34.94
CA ASP A 267 -11.71 16.32 -35.92
C ASP A 267 -11.02 14.97 -36.15
N ASN A 268 -11.18 14.01 -35.22
CA ASN A 268 -10.49 12.72 -35.23
C ASN A 268 -11.40 11.53 -34.92
N ASP A 269 -12.72 11.71 -34.87
CA ASP A 269 -13.70 10.68 -34.46
C ASP A 269 -13.35 10.00 -33.12
N ARG A 270 -12.86 10.83 -32.14
CA ARG A 270 -12.49 10.36 -30.82
C ARG A 270 -13.54 10.70 -29.78
N VAL A 271 -13.75 9.79 -28.84
CA VAL A 271 -14.68 9.92 -27.71
C VAL A 271 -13.89 9.94 -26.41
N ASP A 272 -14.03 11.00 -25.65
CA ASP A 272 -13.45 11.09 -24.30
C ASP A 272 -14.40 10.42 -23.31
N ILE A 273 -13.85 9.49 -22.49
CA ILE A 273 -14.63 8.63 -21.61
C ILE A 273 -14.24 8.89 -20.15
N GLY A 274 -15.26 9.12 -19.32
CA GLY A 274 -15.12 9.18 -17.87
C GLY A 274 -15.55 7.88 -17.21
N VAL A 275 -14.66 7.23 -16.43
CA VAL A 275 -14.97 6.00 -15.69
C VAL A 275 -14.88 6.25 -14.19
N PRO A 276 -15.94 5.93 -13.41
CA PRO A 276 -15.87 6.00 -11.98
C PRO A 276 -14.90 4.96 -11.40
N LEU A 277 -14.13 5.36 -10.40
CA LEU A 277 -13.32 4.47 -9.57
C LEU A 277 -14.02 4.26 -8.23
N LEU A 278 -14.47 3.05 -7.96
CA LEU A 278 -15.21 2.65 -6.78
C LEU A 278 -14.31 1.89 -5.80
N TYR A 279 -14.70 1.88 -4.53
CA TYR A 279 -14.11 1.03 -3.50
C TYR A 279 -15.13 -0.07 -3.14
N PRO A 280 -15.04 -1.26 -3.76
CA PRO A 280 -16.02 -2.33 -3.55
C PRO A 280 -15.93 -2.91 -2.15
N GLU A 281 -17.06 -3.45 -1.66
CA GLU A 281 -17.07 -4.23 -0.44
C GLU A 281 -16.35 -5.55 -0.63
N LEU A 282 -15.73 -6.04 0.45
CA LEU A 282 -15.10 -7.35 0.48
C LEU A 282 -15.19 -7.98 1.87
N PHE A 283 -15.29 -9.30 1.87
CA PHE A 283 -15.06 -10.11 3.05
C PHE A 283 -13.78 -10.92 2.88
N ILE A 284 -12.93 -10.95 3.90
CA ILE A 284 -11.67 -11.69 3.90
C ILE A 284 -11.64 -12.60 5.13
N ALA A 285 -11.24 -13.85 4.93
CA ALA A 285 -11.01 -14.78 6.03
C ALA A 285 -9.73 -15.58 5.76
N GLY A 286 -8.97 -15.83 6.82
CA GLY A 286 -7.70 -16.54 6.68
C GLY A 286 -6.95 -16.70 7.98
N GLY A 287 -5.63 -16.85 7.90
CA GLY A 287 -4.77 -16.98 9.06
C GLY A 287 -3.30 -17.08 8.71
N ASP A 288 -2.50 -17.16 9.74
CA ASP A 288 -1.06 -17.30 9.65
C ASP A 288 -0.52 -18.35 10.62
N LEU A 289 0.64 -18.88 10.28
CA LEU A 289 1.36 -19.86 11.07
C LEU A 289 2.85 -19.53 11.03
N ARG A 290 3.52 -19.62 12.19
CA ARG A 290 4.97 -19.53 12.30
C ARG A 290 5.48 -20.66 13.18
N ALA A 291 6.54 -21.34 12.74
CA ALA A 291 7.14 -22.45 13.49
C ALA A 291 8.66 -22.52 13.30
N PRO A 292 9.43 -22.79 14.36
CA PRO A 292 10.81 -23.20 14.21
C PRO A 292 10.87 -24.65 13.71
N LEU A 293 11.72 -24.92 12.72
CA LEU A 293 11.99 -26.24 12.20
C LEU A 293 13.37 -26.73 12.66
N PRO A 294 13.64 -28.04 12.62
CA PRO A 294 14.97 -28.59 12.93
C PRO A 294 16.08 -27.95 12.08
N GLY A 295 17.25 -27.72 12.66
CA GLY A 295 18.41 -27.14 11.98
C GLY A 295 18.38 -25.63 11.88
N ASP A 296 17.76 -24.96 12.85
CA ASP A 296 17.66 -23.49 12.96
C ASP A 296 16.97 -22.85 11.76
N LEU A 297 16.01 -23.57 11.17
CA LEU A 297 15.13 -23.06 10.13
C LEU A 297 13.90 -22.40 10.76
N GLY A 298 13.57 -21.20 10.33
CA GLY A 298 12.25 -20.58 10.52
C GLY A 298 11.32 -20.96 9.38
N PHE A 299 10.06 -21.23 9.68
CA PHE A 299 9.00 -21.47 8.71
C PHE A 299 7.83 -20.54 9.00
N TRP A 300 7.23 -19.97 7.97
CA TRP A 300 5.97 -19.25 8.07
C TRP A 300 5.07 -19.51 6.86
N ALA A 301 3.79 -19.43 7.10
CA ALA A 301 2.78 -19.50 6.07
C ALA A 301 1.62 -18.57 6.42
N GLU A 302 1.12 -17.83 5.45
CA GLU A 302 -0.08 -17.01 5.55
C GLU A 302 -1.00 -17.30 4.37
N GLY A 303 -2.29 -17.22 4.60
CA GLY A 303 -3.25 -17.35 3.52
C GLY A 303 -4.58 -16.74 3.87
N VAL A 304 -5.20 -16.12 2.87
CA VAL A 304 -6.54 -15.56 2.96
C VAL A 304 -7.36 -15.97 1.75
N ALA A 305 -8.67 -16.14 1.96
CA ALA A 305 -9.68 -16.18 0.92
C ALA A 305 -10.38 -14.83 0.87
N ILE A 306 -10.42 -14.21 -0.29
CA ILE A 306 -11.03 -12.92 -0.54
C ILE A 306 -12.33 -13.13 -1.28
N PHE A 307 -13.42 -12.59 -0.75
CA PHE A 307 -14.78 -12.64 -1.28
C PHE A 307 -15.14 -11.22 -1.71
N PRO A 308 -14.81 -10.82 -2.95
CA PRO A 308 -15.06 -9.46 -3.40
C PRO A 308 -16.50 -9.28 -3.86
N GLU A 309 -17.00 -8.06 -3.78
CA GLU A 309 -18.22 -7.66 -4.47
C GLU A 309 -17.98 -7.70 -6.01
N ARG A 310 -19.03 -8.05 -6.76
CA ARG A 310 -18.98 -7.98 -8.23
C ARG A 310 -19.03 -6.51 -8.67
N THR A 311 -18.05 -6.10 -9.48
CA THR A 311 -17.96 -4.76 -10.05
C THR A 311 -18.02 -4.82 -11.56
N THR A 312 -18.87 -3.98 -12.16
CA THR A 312 -19.02 -3.89 -13.61
C THR A 312 -18.94 -2.42 -14.03
N VAL A 313 -18.46 -2.19 -15.24
CA VAL A 313 -18.59 -0.91 -15.91
C VAL A 313 -19.62 -1.06 -16.98
N SER A 314 -20.62 -0.18 -17.00
CA SER A 314 -21.71 -0.19 -17.98
C SER A 314 -21.82 1.16 -18.68
N SER A 315 -22.40 1.15 -19.87
CA SER A 315 -22.74 2.39 -20.56
C SER A 315 -24.18 2.79 -20.22
N SER A 316 -24.39 4.08 -19.95
CA SER A 316 -25.74 4.61 -19.71
C SER A 316 -26.56 4.59 -21.00
N ARG A 317 -27.79 4.06 -20.93
CA ARG A 317 -28.74 4.03 -22.08
C ARG A 317 -28.96 5.43 -22.66
N ASP A 318 -29.16 6.45 -21.80
CA ASP A 318 -29.40 7.82 -22.22
C ASP A 318 -28.23 8.40 -23.02
N GLN A 319 -27.01 7.99 -22.71
CA GLN A 319 -25.82 8.43 -23.46
C GLN A 319 -25.74 7.75 -24.81
N LEU A 320 -26.02 6.44 -24.88
CA LEU A 320 -26.06 5.72 -26.15
C LEU A 320 -27.19 6.24 -27.05
N GLU A 321 -28.37 6.58 -26.50
CA GLU A 321 -29.43 7.24 -27.24
C GLU A 321 -29.00 8.64 -27.78
N ASN A 322 -28.17 9.36 -27.03
CA ASN A 322 -27.59 10.60 -27.51
C ASN A 322 -26.63 10.37 -28.70
N LEU A 323 -25.80 9.33 -28.65
CA LEU A 323 -24.93 8.96 -29.78
C LEU A 323 -25.73 8.57 -31.03
N VAL A 324 -26.81 7.83 -30.88
CA VAL A 324 -27.73 7.54 -31.97
C VAL A 324 -28.34 8.81 -32.54
N ARG A 325 -28.77 9.75 -31.68
CA ARG A 325 -29.38 11.01 -32.10
C ARG A 325 -28.43 11.90 -32.90
N ILE A 326 -27.13 11.88 -32.59
CA ILE A 326 -26.11 12.68 -33.31
C ILE A 326 -25.52 11.89 -34.52
N GLY A 327 -25.96 10.64 -34.76
CA GLY A 327 -25.55 9.84 -35.90
C GLY A 327 -24.20 9.14 -35.78
N THR A 328 -23.65 9.06 -34.54
CA THR A 328 -22.42 8.34 -34.25
C THR A 328 -22.66 6.84 -34.08
N LEU A 329 -23.86 6.48 -33.63
CA LEU A 329 -24.31 5.10 -33.45
C LEU A 329 -25.60 4.88 -34.24
N ASP A 330 -25.77 3.73 -34.90
CA ASP A 330 -26.97 3.43 -35.67
C ASP A 330 -28.18 3.09 -34.78
N GLU A 331 -27.94 2.32 -33.72
CA GLU A 331 -28.96 1.96 -32.72
C GLU A 331 -28.35 1.72 -31.34
N VAL A 332 -29.17 1.80 -30.30
CA VAL A 332 -28.72 1.45 -28.94
C VAL A 332 -28.64 -0.05 -28.82
N PRO A 333 -27.49 -0.62 -28.43
CA PRO A 333 -27.34 -2.06 -28.24
C PRO A 333 -28.32 -2.59 -27.17
N ASP A 334 -28.85 -3.81 -27.39
CA ASP A 334 -29.66 -4.51 -26.41
C ASP A 334 -29.24 -5.99 -26.35
N PRO A 335 -28.62 -6.47 -25.27
CA PRO A 335 -28.39 -5.76 -23.99
C PRO A 335 -27.35 -4.64 -24.10
N LEU A 336 -27.40 -3.71 -23.13
CA LEU A 336 -26.38 -2.65 -23.01
C LEU A 336 -25.00 -3.26 -22.78
N PRO A 337 -23.93 -2.69 -23.38
CA PRO A 337 -22.57 -3.14 -23.14
C PRO A 337 -22.20 -3.07 -21.65
N GLU A 338 -21.69 -4.17 -21.12
CA GLU A 338 -21.25 -4.30 -19.71
C GLU A 338 -19.91 -5.02 -19.68
N THR A 339 -18.89 -4.35 -19.15
CA THR A 339 -17.57 -4.96 -18.91
C THR A 339 -17.46 -5.37 -17.46
N VAL A 340 -17.19 -6.65 -17.20
CA VAL A 340 -17.00 -7.18 -15.85
C VAL A 340 -15.56 -6.94 -15.41
N VAL A 341 -15.36 -6.01 -14.49
CA VAL A 341 -14.05 -5.70 -13.90
C VAL A 341 -13.72 -6.70 -12.78
N GLN A 342 -14.70 -6.94 -11.91
CA GLN A 342 -14.61 -7.92 -10.84
C GLN A 342 -15.81 -8.88 -10.92
N ASN A 343 -15.54 -10.17 -11.09
CA ASN A 343 -16.59 -11.16 -11.30
C ASN A 343 -17.25 -11.68 -10.00
N GLY A 344 -16.82 -11.20 -8.82
CA GLY A 344 -17.30 -11.67 -7.53
C GLY A 344 -16.83 -13.07 -7.14
N ARG A 345 -15.92 -13.69 -7.91
CA ARG A 345 -15.37 -15.00 -7.58
C ARG A 345 -14.36 -14.89 -6.45
N VAL A 346 -14.44 -15.84 -5.51
CA VAL A 346 -13.46 -15.98 -4.43
C VAL A 346 -12.09 -16.28 -5.02
N TYR A 347 -11.08 -15.60 -4.51
CA TYR A 347 -9.68 -15.87 -4.86
C TYR A 347 -8.80 -15.87 -3.61
N PRO A 348 -7.75 -16.71 -3.57
CA PRO A 348 -6.80 -16.75 -2.48
C PRO A 348 -5.67 -15.76 -2.68
N ARG A 349 -5.04 -15.35 -1.58
CA ARG A 349 -3.67 -14.85 -1.53
C ARG A 349 -2.92 -15.64 -0.48
N THR A 350 -1.70 -16.06 -0.80
CA THR A 350 -0.93 -16.94 0.08
C THR A 350 0.56 -16.61 0.01
N VAL A 351 1.22 -16.69 1.16
CA VAL A 351 2.68 -16.61 1.26
C VAL A 351 3.17 -17.79 2.08
N VAL A 352 4.18 -18.50 1.59
CA VAL A 352 4.87 -19.56 2.32
C VAL A 352 6.36 -19.31 2.23
N GLY A 353 7.04 -19.31 3.36
CA GLY A 353 8.46 -19.01 3.40
C GLY A 353 9.24 -19.75 4.46
N ILE A 354 10.54 -19.74 4.25
CA ILE A 354 11.54 -20.25 5.17
C ILE A 354 12.69 -19.26 5.31
N ASP A 355 13.29 -19.23 6.48
CA ASP A 355 14.54 -18.51 6.71
C ASP A 355 15.57 -19.34 7.49
N ARG A 356 16.83 -18.94 7.39
CA ARG A 356 17.92 -19.50 8.18
C ARG A 356 19.04 -18.50 8.40
N ALA A 357 19.53 -18.47 9.63
CA ALA A 357 20.72 -17.71 9.97
C ALA A 357 21.99 -18.58 9.85
N PHE A 358 23.01 -18.06 9.17
CA PHE A 358 24.35 -18.61 9.03
C PHE A 358 25.38 -17.62 9.60
N GLY A 359 25.55 -17.61 10.90
CA GLY A 359 26.38 -16.63 11.57
C GLY A 359 25.87 -15.21 11.36
N ARG A 360 26.57 -14.41 10.56
CA ARG A 360 26.21 -13.00 10.24
C ARG A 360 25.33 -12.86 8.99
N VAL A 361 24.89 -13.96 8.40
CA VAL A 361 24.06 -13.96 7.19
C VAL A 361 22.70 -14.58 7.52
N LEU A 362 21.63 -13.85 7.28
CA LEU A 362 20.26 -14.35 7.28
C LEU A 362 19.81 -14.53 5.83
N VAL A 363 19.33 -15.70 5.46
CA VAL A 363 18.78 -15.97 4.12
C VAL A 363 17.32 -16.33 4.26
N SER A 364 16.47 -15.84 3.37
CA SER A 364 15.06 -16.20 3.30
C SER A 364 14.66 -16.53 1.87
N ALA A 365 13.68 -17.42 1.75
CA ALA A 365 13.05 -17.75 0.48
C ALA A 365 11.54 -17.88 0.72
N GLN A 366 10.74 -17.37 -0.21
CA GLN A 366 9.28 -17.45 -0.12
C GLN A 366 8.65 -17.62 -1.49
N TRP A 367 7.55 -18.34 -1.52
CA TRP A 367 6.60 -18.39 -2.59
C TRP A 367 5.41 -17.52 -2.22
N ILE A 368 4.94 -16.73 -3.18
CA ILE A 368 3.85 -15.78 -3.03
C ILE A 368 2.84 -16.06 -4.12
N HIS A 369 1.59 -16.18 -3.75
CA HIS A 369 0.45 -16.27 -4.66
C HIS A 369 -0.43 -15.05 -4.43
N GLY A 370 -0.36 -14.09 -5.35
CA GLY A 370 -1.09 -12.84 -5.31
C GLY A 370 -0.40 -11.68 -4.58
N LEU A 371 -0.15 -10.62 -5.33
CA LEU A 371 0.29 -9.33 -4.78
C LEU A 371 -0.90 -8.51 -4.26
N PRO A 372 -0.67 -7.53 -3.38
CA PRO A 372 -1.73 -6.64 -2.88
C PRO A 372 -2.49 -5.88 -3.98
N THR A 373 -1.88 -5.67 -5.14
CA THR A 373 -2.47 -4.98 -6.29
C THR A 373 -3.34 -5.85 -7.18
N GLU A 374 -3.21 -7.18 -7.11
CA GLU A 374 -3.99 -8.13 -7.91
C GLU A 374 -5.37 -8.35 -7.27
N ARG A 375 -6.43 -8.08 -8.01
CA ARG A 375 -7.78 -7.86 -7.46
C ARG A 375 -8.83 -8.87 -7.89
N SER A 376 -8.55 -9.74 -8.86
CA SER A 376 -9.49 -10.74 -9.33
C SER A 376 -8.84 -12.10 -9.46
N ALA A 377 -9.65 -13.17 -9.50
CA ALA A 377 -9.15 -14.52 -9.61
C ALA A 377 -8.26 -14.77 -10.86
N PRO A 378 -8.52 -14.19 -12.04
CA PRO A 378 -7.63 -14.35 -13.20
C PRO A 378 -6.33 -13.54 -13.09
N ASP A 379 -6.28 -12.50 -12.24
CA ASP A 379 -5.13 -11.60 -12.16
C ASP A 379 -4.06 -12.13 -11.19
N VAL A 380 -4.46 -13.00 -10.25
CA VAL A 380 -3.57 -13.54 -9.22
C VAL A 380 -2.50 -14.42 -9.85
N ARG A 381 -1.23 -14.06 -9.63
CA ARG A 381 -0.05 -14.73 -10.19
C ARG A 381 0.83 -15.31 -9.09
N ASP A 382 1.74 -16.18 -9.50
CA ASP A 382 2.76 -16.77 -8.63
C ASP A 382 4.07 -16.00 -8.72
N TYR A 383 4.71 -15.82 -7.56
CA TYR A 383 6.00 -15.15 -7.45
C TYR A 383 6.94 -15.99 -6.57
N ALA A 384 8.22 -15.93 -6.91
CA ALA A 384 9.29 -16.40 -6.05
C ALA A 384 10.06 -15.20 -5.50
N ALA A 385 10.33 -15.17 -4.21
CA ALA A 385 11.13 -14.12 -3.60
C ALA A 385 12.28 -14.70 -2.77
N LEU A 386 13.42 -14.04 -2.82
CA LEU A 386 14.63 -14.36 -2.07
C LEU A 386 15.09 -13.12 -1.31
N GLY A 387 15.61 -13.32 -0.11
CA GLY A 387 16.20 -12.27 0.71
C GLY A 387 17.51 -12.72 1.33
N ALA A 388 18.45 -11.80 1.50
CA ALA A 388 19.66 -12.01 2.28
C ALA A 388 20.04 -10.75 3.05
N GLY A 389 20.17 -10.86 4.37
CA GLY A 389 20.69 -9.81 5.24
C GLY A 389 22.09 -10.20 5.71
N ILE A 390 23.10 -9.39 5.42
CA ILE A 390 24.52 -9.68 5.70
C ILE A 390 25.05 -8.59 6.65
N ALA A 391 25.31 -8.94 7.89
CA ALA A 391 26.01 -8.06 8.83
C ALA A 391 27.51 -8.13 8.54
N ILE A 392 28.01 -7.20 7.70
CA ILE A 392 29.43 -7.11 7.33
C ILE A 392 30.27 -6.74 8.57
N SER A 393 29.78 -5.83 9.37
CA SER A 393 30.32 -5.47 10.68
C SER A 393 29.20 -5.15 11.65
N ASP A 394 29.53 -4.74 12.88
CA ASP A 394 28.51 -4.35 13.87
C ASP A 394 27.80 -3.03 13.50
N VAL A 395 28.38 -2.26 12.57
CA VAL A 395 27.81 -0.99 12.09
C VAL A 395 27.49 -0.99 10.58
N THR A 396 27.78 -2.08 9.88
CA THR A 396 27.58 -2.14 8.41
C THR A 396 26.77 -3.37 8.05
N ARG A 397 25.67 -3.15 7.33
CA ARG A 397 24.76 -4.19 6.87
C ARG A 397 24.49 -4.03 5.37
N LEU A 398 24.45 -5.16 4.67
CA LEU A 398 23.99 -5.26 3.30
C LEU A 398 22.72 -6.10 3.27
N ASP A 399 21.64 -5.52 2.77
CA ASP A 399 20.38 -6.19 2.54
C ASP A 399 20.14 -6.37 1.05
N LEU A 400 19.87 -7.60 0.63
CA LEU A 400 19.61 -7.98 -0.75
C LEU A 400 18.20 -8.58 -0.80
N SER A 401 17.41 -8.23 -1.82
CA SER A 401 16.16 -8.93 -2.09
C SER A 401 15.91 -9.05 -3.59
N ALA A 402 15.16 -10.06 -3.98
CA ALA A 402 14.68 -10.24 -5.34
C ALA A 402 13.29 -10.87 -5.29
N ILE A 403 12.39 -10.39 -6.15
CA ILE A 403 11.10 -11.01 -6.44
C ILE A 403 10.98 -11.22 -7.94
N SER A 404 10.43 -12.35 -8.36
CA SER A 404 10.23 -12.71 -9.76
C SER A 404 8.83 -13.26 -9.98
N ASP A 405 8.21 -12.84 -11.09
CA ASP A 405 6.99 -13.41 -11.67
C ASP A 405 7.30 -14.47 -12.74
N PHE A 406 8.56 -14.95 -12.81
CA PHE A 406 9.11 -15.87 -13.79
C PHE A 406 9.26 -15.28 -15.21
N GLU A 407 8.75 -14.09 -15.50
CA GLU A 407 8.92 -13.35 -16.75
C GLU A 407 9.75 -12.06 -16.55
N GLY A 408 9.83 -11.62 -15.29
CA GLY A 408 10.62 -10.47 -14.86
C GLY A 408 11.21 -10.66 -13.48
N VAL A 409 12.09 -9.74 -13.11
CA VAL A 409 12.72 -9.69 -11.78
C VAL A 409 12.81 -8.24 -11.30
N LEU A 410 12.39 -8.02 -10.05
CA LEU A 410 12.70 -6.83 -9.28
C LEU A 410 13.74 -7.21 -8.23
N GLY A 411 14.93 -6.64 -8.30
CA GLY A 411 16.00 -6.85 -7.34
C GLY A 411 16.35 -5.56 -6.60
N THR A 412 16.64 -5.66 -5.31
CA THR A 412 17.13 -4.54 -4.49
C THR A 412 18.41 -4.90 -3.78
N ALA A 413 19.29 -3.91 -3.60
CA ALA A 413 20.47 -4.02 -2.78
C ALA A 413 20.65 -2.73 -1.98
N ASP A 414 20.74 -2.83 -0.66
CA ASP A 414 20.90 -1.71 0.26
C ASP A 414 22.08 -1.92 1.18
N LEU A 415 23.05 -1.04 1.10
CA LEU A 415 24.18 -0.97 2.03
C LEU A 415 23.88 0.13 3.06
N SER A 416 23.79 -0.24 4.32
CA SER A 416 23.57 0.67 5.43
C SER A 416 24.76 0.73 6.36
N VAL A 417 25.18 1.92 6.76
CA VAL A 417 26.28 2.17 7.70
C VAL A 417 25.77 3.03 8.84
N LEU A 418 25.77 2.47 10.04
CA LEU A 418 25.42 3.18 11.28
C LEU A 418 26.63 3.96 11.77
N HIS A 419 26.48 5.25 12.05
CA HIS A 419 27.50 6.12 12.59
C HIS A 419 27.09 6.67 13.95
N ARG A 420 27.92 6.44 14.98
CA ARG A 420 27.73 6.94 16.35
C ARG A 420 26.35 6.64 16.94
N ASP A 421 25.79 5.43 16.64
CA ASP A 421 24.51 4.94 17.15
C ASP A 421 23.28 5.83 16.86
N ALA A 422 23.43 6.86 16.06
CA ALA A 422 22.38 7.83 15.79
C ALA A 422 22.14 8.08 14.27
N ALA A 423 23.19 8.08 13.46
CA ALA A 423 23.07 8.39 12.05
C ALA A 423 23.27 7.13 11.19
N THR A 424 22.36 6.87 10.25
CA THR A 424 22.48 5.81 9.28
C THR A 424 22.63 6.41 7.89
N LEU A 425 23.69 6.01 7.20
CA LEU A 425 23.88 6.27 5.76
C LEU A 425 23.44 5.05 5.00
N THR A 426 22.61 5.23 3.98
CA THR A 426 22.15 4.15 3.10
C THR A 426 22.52 4.46 1.65
N LEU A 427 23.10 3.48 0.97
CA LEU A 427 23.28 3.48 -0.47
C LEU A 427 22.59 2.25 -1.04
N GLY A 428 21.69 2.43 -1.98
CA GLY A 428 20.90 1.33 -2.50
C GLY A 428 20.66 1.42 -4.00
N THR A 429 20.20 0.32 -4.55
CA THR A 429 19.73 0.25 -5.94
C THR A 429 18.49 -0.64 -6.03
N THR A 430 17.62 -0.29 -6.94
CA THR A 430 16.52 -1.13 -7.40
C THR A 430 16.69 -1.36 -8.89
N VAL A 431 16.71 -2.61 -9.31
CA VAL A 431 16.82 -3.02 -10.72
C VAL A 431 15.60 -3.83 -11.07
N ILE A 432 14.90 -3.43 -12.12
CA ILE A 432 13.70 -4.12 -12.60
C ILE A 432 13.94 -4.49 -14.06
N THR A 433 13.73 -5.76 -14.36
CA THR A 433 13.86 -6.33 -15.72
C THR A 433 12.68 -7.24 -15.99
N GLY A 434 12.32 -7.42 -17.25
CA GLY A 434 11.24 -8.32 -17.64
C GLY A 434 10.72 -8.00 -19.03
N ALA A 435 9.86 -8.90 -19.51
CA ALA A 435 9.15 -8.71 -20.77
C ALA A 435 8.09 -7.60 -20.60
N SER A 436 7.78 -6.89 -21.67
CA SER A 436 6.63 -5.97 -21.71
C SER A 436 5.34 -6.76 -21.55
N GLY A 437 4.42 -6.29 -20.71
CA GLY A 437 3.18 -7.00 -20.35
C GLY A 437 3.33 -8.00 -19.19
N SER A 438 4.53 -8.20 -18.63
CA SER A 438 4.68 -8.90 -17.36
C SER A 438 4.49 -7.94 -16.18
N ALA A 439 4.01 -8.45 -15.05
CA ALA A 439 3.71 -7.63 -13.86
C ALA A 439 4.91 -6.80 -13.38
N LEU A 440 6.13 -7.36 -13.47
CA LEU A 440 7.35 -6.67 -13.06
C LEU A 440 8.01 -5.92 -14.23
N GLY A 441 7.88 -6.43 -15.47
CA GLY A 441 8.48 -5.79 -16.65
C GLY A 441 7.91 -4.41 -16.94
N ASP A 442 6.66 -4.17 -16.64
CA ASP A 442 6.00 -2.87 -16.84
C ASP A 442 6.48 -1.81 -15.82
N LEU A 443 7.07 -2.25 -14.70
CA LEU A 443 7.68 -1.38 -13.69
C LEU A 443 9.16 -1.05 -13.96
N ARG A 444 9.76 -1.46 -15.09
CA ARG A 444 11.20 -1.29 -15.37
C ARG A 444 11.67 0.17 -15.39
N SER A 445 10.77 1.12 -15.69
CA SER A 445 11.04 2.57 -15.63
C SER A 445 11.41 3.03 -14.20
N LEU A 446 11.03 2.27 -13.19
CA LEU A 446 11.35 2.54 -11.77
C LEU A 446 12.75 2.05 -11.35
N THR A 447 13.57 1.55 -12.27
CA THR A 447 14.97 1.19 -11.99
C THR A 447 15.76 2.44 -11.58
N HIS A 448 16.35 2.42 -10.37
CA HIS A 448 17.03 3.59 -9.82
C HIS A 448 18.18 3.22 -8.87
N VAL A 449 19.06 4.18 -8.62
CA VAL A 449 20.00 4.19 -7.51
C VAL A 449 19.50 5.19 -6.47
N ARG A 450 19.62 4.88 -5.19
CA ARG A 450 19.22 5.75 -4.09
C ARG A 450 20.36 5.99 -3.10
N GLY A 451 20.42 7.18 -2.55
CA GLY A 451 21.29 7.53 -1.43
C GLY A 451 20.46 8.20 -0.35
N GLY A 452 20.65 7.80 0.90
CA GLY A 452 19.88 8.36 2.01
C GLY A 452 20.72 8.57 3.27
N VAL A 453 20.24 9.47 4.12
CA VAL A 453 20.73 9.66 5.47
C VAL A 453 19.53 9.75 6.40
N SER A 454 19.59 9.07 7.53
CA SER A 454 18.63 9.21 8.60
C SER A 454 19.35 9.41 9.94
N VAL A 455 18.80 10.26 10.78
CA VAL A 455 19.29 10.50 12.15
C VAL A 455 18.14 10.27 13.10
N VAL A 456 18.37 9.49 14.16
CA VAL A 456 17.43 9.23 15.25
C VAL A 456 17.99 9.86 16.53
N PHE A 457 17.13 10.49 17.33
CA PHE A 457 17.51 11.18 18.59
C PHE A 457 16.38 11.13 19.60
#